data_d66cf38915f57d41517bfe9c57daf87f
#
_entry.id   d66cf38915f57d41517bfe9c57daf87f
#
_cell.length_a   1.000
_cell.length_b   1.000
_cell.length_c   1.000
_cell.angle_alpha   90.00
_cell.angle_beta   90.00
_cell.angle_gamma   90.00
#
_symmetry.space_group_name_H-M   'P 1'
#
loop_
_entity.id
_entity.type
_entity.pdbx_description
1 polymer ?
#
loop_
_entity_poly.entity_id
_entity_poly.type
_entity_poly.pdbx_seq_one_letter_code
_entity_poly.pdbx_strand_id
1 'polypeptide(L)'
;YFKSKKSTSAINIIAWVSVTAIAVGAAALIVILSVFNGFEDLVKGLYTDFYADMRVVPAQGKKMNLDDATLYTIKSIEGVTVVSKVIEEKALLANGDYQSIVVVKGVDTVFPKTNNINKHIVRGSYAIGDLQNPGIVMGVGIENAVGADVTKGGFPLTLYTPNKGAGFEAVDGMFAFNVTGKGVFAVQQEFDNKYIFANIDFLRYMLSMTPNQVTGLEIKINGSPQKIKAAIQNAIGKNFIVETRYEQNKNLYAVMQMEKWIIYGILSLILIVAAFNMIGALTMLVLEKQKDIAVLKAMGSSTGLIQKIFITEGLVLAGVGTFIGTALGTLICVLQLKFKIITLGGGGSFIIDYYPVKLMATDYVLVVATTTVIALMAAWIPAKKASQQLLSLKS
;
A
#
# COMPACT_ATOMS: atom_id res chain seq x y z
N TYR A 1 -12.30 43.93 3.18
CA TYR A 1 -11.15 44.31 2.35
C TYR A 1 -11.22 43.74 0.92
N PHE A 2 -11.78 42.58 0.71
CA PHE A 2 -11.93 41.94 -0.62
C PHE A 2 -12.84 42.69 -1.62
N LYS A 3 -13.53 43.77 -1.22
CA LYS A 3 -14.51 44.48 -2.07
C LYS A 3 -14.39 45.99 -2.03
N SER A 4 -13.18 46.55 -2.07
CA SER A 4 -12.98 47.99 -2.20
C SER A 4 -13.00 48.43 -3.66
N LYS A 5 -13.82 49.42 -4.01
CA LYS A 5 -14.34 49.73 -5.34
C LYS A 5 -13.55 50.72 -6.20
N LYS A 6 -12.30 51.10 -5.89
CA LYS A 6 -11.47 51.98 -6.76
C LYS A 6 -9.99 51.72 -6.55
N SER A 7 -9.25 51.49 -7.60
CA SER A 7 -7.79 51.36 -7.78
C SER A 7 -7.16 49.94 -7.63
N THR A 8 -7.91 48.85 -7.50
CA THR A 8 -7.46 47.58 -6.93
C THR A 8 -7.49 46.40 -7.90
N SER A 9 -7.52 46.63 -9.21
CA SER A 9 -7.61 45.53 -10.18
C SER A 9 -6.39 44.59 -10.13
N ALA A 10 -5.15 45.17 -10.05
CA ALA A 10 -3.92 44.38 -10.06
C ALA A 10 -3.71 43.56 -8.76
N ILE A 11 -4.00 44.16 -7.59
CA ILE A 11 -3.82 43.48 -6.29
C ILE A 11 -4.82 42.36 -6.11
N ASN A 12 -6.08 42.57 -6.49
CA ASN A 12 -7.09 41.52 -6.47
C ASN A 12 -6.69 40.34 -7.39
N ILE A 13 -6.13 40.64 -8.57
CA ILE A 13 -5.65 39.59 -9.50
C ILE A 13 -4.50 38.81 -8.84
N ILE A 14 -3.49 39.48 -8.26
CA ILE A 14 -2.36 38.78 -7.61
C ILE A 14 -2.82 37.96 -6.39
N ALA A 15 -3.77 38.49 -5.60
CA ALA A 15 -4.37 37.74 -4.49
C ALA A 15 -5.11 36.47 -4.99
N TRP A 16 -5.92 36.60 -6.04
CA TRP A 16 -6.61 35.45 -6.64
C TRP A 16 -5.65 34.44 -7.28
N VAL A 17 -4.55 34.89 -7.89
CA VAL A 17 -3.50 33.99 -8.39
C VAL A 17 -2.91 33.18 -7.24
N SER A 18 -2.64 33.81 -6.09
CA SER A 18 -2.12 33.11 -4.91
C SER A 18 -3.15 32.10 -4.35
N VAL A 19 -4.43 32.49 -4.24
CA VAL A 19 -5.52 31.59 -3.81
C VAL A 19 -5.63 30.39 -4.75
N THR A 20 -5.62 30.65 -6.07
CA THR A 20 -5.71 29.60 -7.08
C THR A 20 -4.51 28.64 -7.02
N ALA A 21 -3.29 29.16 -6.86
CA ALA A 21 -2.08 28.36 -6.76
C ALA A 21 -2.12 27.43 -5.54
N ILE A 22 -2.56 27.94 -4.38
CA ILE A 22 -2.75 27.13 -3.15
C ILE A 22 -3.89 26.12 -3.36
N ALA A 23 -4.99 26.52 -4.00
CA ALA A 23 -6.12 25.63 -4.26
C ALA A 23 -5.72 24.45 -5.16
N VAL A 24 -4.97 24.72 -6.23
CA VAL A 24 -4.47 23.65 -7.12
C VAL A 24 -3.53 22.72 -6.37
N GLY A 25 -2.60 23.26 -5.57
CA GLY A 25 -1.69 22.44 -4.77
C GLY A 25 -2.40 21.59 -3.72
N ALA A 26 -3.39 22.16 -3.00
CA ALA A 26 -4.18 21.44 -2.01
C ALA A 26 -5.08 20.36 -2.68
N ALA A 27 -5.67 20.67 -3.87
CA ALA A 27 -6.43 19.71 -4.63
C ALA A 27 -5.55 18.54 -5.10
N ALA A 28 -4.36 18.83 -5.63
CA ALA A 28 -3.41 17.81 -6.04
C ALA A 28 -2.99 16.89 -4.88
N LEU A 29 -2.72 17.47 -3.70
CA LEU A 29 -2.42 16.68 -2.50
C LEU A 29 -3.56 15.73 -2.14
N ILE A 30 -4.80 16.22 -2.07
CA ILE A 30 -5.97 15.37 -1.74
C ILE A 30 -6.14 14.26 -2.77
N VAL A 31 -6.08 14.57 -4.08
CA VAL A 31 -6.27 13.58 -5.14
C VAL A 31 -5.19 12.51 -5.07
N ILE A 32 -3.93 12.90 -5.00
CA ILE A 32 -2.80 11.95 -5.04
C ILE A 32 -2.75 11.10 -3.77
N LEU A 33 -2.92 11.70 -2.57
CA LEU A 33 -2.98 10.92 -1.34
C LEU A 33 -4.16 9.94 -1.34
N SER A 34 -5.33 10.35 -1.87
CA SER A 34 -6.50 9.48 -1.97
C SER A 34 -6.29 8.32 -2.95
N VAL A 35 -5.58 8.54 -4.06
CA VAL A 35 -5.19 7.47 -5.00
C VAL A 35 -4.21 6.51 -4.33
N PHE A 36 -3.20 7.02 -3.61
CA PHE A 36 -2.27 6.17 -2.86
C PHE A 36 -2.97 5.31 -1.81
N ASN A 37 -3.88 5.89 -1.04
CA ASN A 37 -4.67 5.12 -0.07
C ASN A 37 -5.54 4.06 -0.75
N GLY A 38 -6.08 4.37 -1.93
CA GLY A 38 -6.86 3.43 -2.74
C GLY A 38 -6.01 2.25 -3.21
N PHE A 39 -4.80 2.52 -3.74
CA PHE A 39 -3.84 1.47 -4.11
C PHE A 39 -3.37 0.66 -2.91
N GLU A 40 -3.07 1.30 -1.79
CA GLU A 40 -2.69 0.62 -0.56
C GLU A 40 -3.79 -0.34 -0.09
N ASP A 41 -5.05 0.10 -0.14
CA ASP A 41 -6.21 -0.71 0.26
C ASP A 41 -6.42 -1.90 -0.70
N LEU A 42 -6.27 -1.66 -2.00
CA LEU A 42 -6.32 -2.71 -3.03
C LEU A 42 -5.25 -3.77 -2.80
N VAL A 43 -3.98 -3.35 -2.67
CA VAL A 43 -2.86 -4.27 -2.44
C VAL A 43 -3.10 -5.05 -1.15
N LYS A 44 -3.52 -4.40 -0.07
CA LYS A 44 -3.88 -5.10 1.18
C LYS A 44 -4.98 -6.13 0.96
N GLY A 45 -5.97 -5.84 0.14
CA GLY A 45 -7.05 -6.77 -0.22
C GLY A 45 -6.52 -8.02 -0.92
N LEU A 46 -5.72 -7.85 -1.97
CA LEU A 46 -5.13 -8.95 -2.74
C LEU A 46 -4.20 -9.83 -1.88
N TYR A 47 -3.42 -9.20 -1.01
CA TYR A 47 -2.58 -9.94 -0.07
C TYR A 47 -3.39 -10.67 1.01
N THR A 48 -4.58 -10.15 1.35
CA THR A 48 -5.52 -10.82 2.26
C THR A 48 -6.11 -12.09 1.64
N ASP A 49 -6.30 -12.11 0.34
CA ASP A 49 -6.84 -13.28 -0.37
C ASP A 49 -5.80 -14.40 -0.52
N PHE A 50 -4.51 -14.06 -0.56
CA PHE A 50 -3.43 -15.04 -0.70
C PHE A 50 -2.81 -15.47 0.63
N TYR A 51 -2.51 -14.53 1.54
CA TYR A 51 -1.87 -14.82 2.82
C TYR A 51 -2.88 -15.03 3.95
N ALA A 52 -2.61 -15.99 4.82
CA ALA A 52 -3.35 -16.16 6.07
C ALA A 52 -3.18 -14.96 7.02
N ASP A 53 -4.04 -14.85 8.02
CA ASP A 53 -3.98 -13.77 9.01
C ASP A 53 -2.66 -13.78 9.80
N MET A 54 -2.16 -14.99 10.09
CA MET A 54 -0.88 -15.22 10.74
C MET A 54 -0.15 -16.41 10.15
N ARG A 55 1.18 -16.37 10.25
CA ARG A 55 2.08 -17.46 9.90
C ARG A 55 3.00 -17.76 11.07
N VAL A 56 3.24 -19.04 11.32
CA VAL A 56 4.27 -19.51 12.24
C VAL A 56 5.36 -20.17 11.45
N VAL A 57 6.60 -19.74 11.64
CA VAL A 57 7.79 -20.27 10.97
C VAL A 57 8.85 -20.63 11.99
N PRO A 58 9.82 -21.51 11.67
CA PRO A 58 10.93 -21.79 12.57
C PRO A 58 11.82 -20.54 12.74
N ALA A 59 12.31 -20.28 13.95
CA ALA A 59 13.24 -19.19 14.23
C ALA A 59 14.60 -19.40 13.54
N GLN A 60 15.00 -20.66 13.31
CA GLN A 60 16.22 -21.04 12.62
C GLN A 60 15.95 -22.18 11.64
N GLY A 61 16.61 -22.10 10.48
CA GLY A 61 16.45 -23.10 9.43
C GLY A 61 15.17 -22.92 8.59
N LYS A 62 14.81 -23.95 7.81
CA LYS A 62 13.66 -23.93 6.90
C LYS A 62 12.55 -24.87 7.32
N LYS A 63 12.82 -25.81 8.20
CA LYS A 63 11.91 -26.87 8.61
C LYS A 63 11.74 -26.85 10.12
N MET A 64 10.53 -27.11 10.58
CA MET A 64 10.22 -27.30 11.99
C MET A 64 9.56 -28.63 12.21
N ASN A 65 9.87 -29.28 13.34
CA ASN A 65 9.15 -30.44 13.82
C ASN A 65 7.95 -29.94 14.64
N LEU A 66 6.78 -30.31 14.23
CA LEU A 66 5.52 -29.93 14.87
C LEU A 66 4.97 -31.17 15.56
N ASP A 67 4.98 -31.16 16.87
CA ASP A 67 4.29 -32.17 17.69
C ASP A 67 2.80 -31.82 17.84
N ASP A 68 2.00 -32.86 18.09
CA ASP A 68 0.55 -32.67 18.23
C ASP A 68 0.18 -31.82 19.46
N ALA A 69 1.03 -31.81 20.49
CA ALA A 69 0.84 -30.97 21.67
C ALA A 69 0.93 -29.48 21.34
N THR A 70 1.97 -29.07 20.58
CA THR A 70 2.11 -27.68 20.10
C THR A 70 0.95 -27.30 19.20
N LEU A 71 0.54 -28.17 18.28
CA LEU A 71 -0.61 -27.91 17.41
C LEU A 71 -1.90 -27.74 18.20
N TYR A 72 -2.13 -28.58 19.19
CA TYR A 72 -3.31 -28.49 20.07
C TYR A 72 -3.27 -27.19 20.87
N THR A 73 -2.12 -26.82 21.43
CA THR A 73 -1.93 -25.57 22.17
C THR A 73 -2.29 -24.37 21.32
N ILE A 74 -1.81 -24.29 20.07
CA ILE A 74 -2.14 -23.19 19.15
C ILE A 74 -3.65 -23.15 18.88
N LYS A 75 -4.27 -24.29 18.59
CA LYS A 75 -5.71 -24.39 18.28
C LYS A 75 -6.60 -24.01 19.45
N SER A 76 -6.14 -24.18 20.69
CA SER A 76 -6.90 -23.85 21.90
C SER A 76 -6.86 -22.36 22.28
N ILE A 77 -6.02 -21.55 21.63
CA ILE A 77 -5.91 -20.11 21.90
C ILE A 77 -7.19 -19.41 21.42
N GLU A 78 -7.78 -18.61 22.29
CA GLU A 78 -8.96 -17.81 21.96
C GLU A 78 -8.70 -16.89 20.76
N GLY A 79 -9.60 -16.93 19.79
CA GLY A 79 -9.48 -16.17 18.54
C GLY A 79 -8.77 -16.91 17.42
N VAL A 80 -8.16 -18.07 17.64
CA VAL A 80 -7.67 -18.96 16.57
C VAL A 80 -8.84 -19.78 16.03
N THR A 81 -9.11 -19.68 14.72
CA THR A 81 -10.26 -20.37 14.10
C THR A 81 -9.87 -21.57 13.26
N VAL A 82 -8.78 -21.44 12.48
CA VAL A 82 -8.25 -22.50 11.61
C VAL A 82 -6.74 -22.49 11.70
N VAL A 83 -6.13 -23.68 11.73
CA VAL A 83 -4.68 -23.87 11.64
C VAL A 83 -4.41 -24.89 10.54
N SER A 84 -3.68 -24.50 9.51
CA SER A 84 -3.27 -25.30 8.37
C SER A 84 -1.76 -25.53 8.39
N LYS A 85 -1.33 -26.75 8.10
CA LYS A 85 0.08 -27.11 7.93
C LYS A 85 0.51 -26.80 6.50
N VAL A 86 1.68 -26.17 6.33
CA VAL A 86 2.21 -25.84 4.99
C VAL A 86 3.66 -26.26 4.85
N ILE A 87 4.01 -26.66 3.62
CA ILE A 87 5.39 -26.92 3.19
C ILE A 87 5.62 -26.07 1.95
N GLU A 88 6.65 -25.23 1.98
CA GLU A 88 7.05 -24.41 0.81
C GLU A 88 8.48 -24.76 0.41
N GLU A 89 8.70 -25.04 -0.87
CA GLU A 89 10.02 -25.28 -1.44
C GLU A 89 10.07 -24.78 -2.88
N LYS A 90 11.26 -24.38 -3.34
CA LYS A 90 11.47 -24.03 -4.74
C LYS A 90 11.64 -25.29 -5.57
N ALA A 91 11.03 -25.29 -6.75
CA ALA A 91 11.12 -26.40 -7.70
C ALA A 91 11.16 -25.85 -9.13
N LEU A 92 11.51 -26.69 -10.09
CA LEU A 92 11.40 -26.40 -11.50
C LEU A 92 10.19 -27.18 -12.04
N LEU A 93 9.22 -26.48 -12.61
CA LEU A 93 8.09 -27.06 -13.31
C LEU A 93 8.38 -27.06 -14.80
N ALA A 94 8.23 -28.21 -15.45
CA ALA A 94 8.51 -28.37 -16.86
C ALA A 94 7.33 -29.03 -17.61
N ASN A 95 7.17 -28.61 -18.87
CA ASN A 95 6.26 -29.17 -19.86
C ASN A 95 7.04 -29.28 -21.20
N GLY A 96 7.67 -30.42 -21.45
CA GLY A 96 8.61 -30.55 -22.56
C GLY A 96 9.76 -29.54 -22.47
N ASP A 97 9.92 -28.69 -23.48
CA ASP A 97 10.97 -27.68 -23.54
C ASP A 97 10.66 -26.41 -22.72
N TYR A 98 9.42 -26.24 -22.28
CA TYR A 98 9.02 -25.08 -21.48
C TYR A 98 9.25 -25.33 -20.00
N GLN A 99 9.91 -24.39 -19.34
CA GLN A 99 10.27 -24.54 -17.94
C GLN A 99 10.05 -23.23 -17.15
N SER A 100 9.66 -23.35 -15.87
CA SER A 100 9.52 -22.23 -14.97
C SER A 100 9.96 -22.60 -13.55
N ILE A 101 10.71 -21.71 -12.89
CA ILE A 101 11.03 -21.84 -11.47
C ILE A 101 9.81 -21.41 -10.67
N VAL A 102 9.31 -22.29 -9.82
CA VAL A 102 8.10 -22.10 -9.04
C VAL A 102 8.36 -22.30 -7.54
N VAL A 103 7.52 -21.72 -6.71
CA VAL A 103 7.40 -22.10 -5.30
C VAL A 103 6.22 -23.05 -5.17
N VAL A 104 6.52 -24.31 -4.86
CA VAL A 104 5.50 -25.29 -4.57
C VAL A 104 5.06 -25.16 -3.12
N LYS A 105 3.78 -24.93 -2.92
CA LYS A 105 3.16 -24.85 -1.60
C LYS A 105 2.29 -26.08 -1.39
N GLY A 106 2.82 -27.04 -0.62
CA GLY A 106 2.07 -28.21 -0.16
C GLY A 106 1.16 -27.82 0.99
N VAL A 107 -0.12 -28.11 0.85
CA VAL A 107 -1.16 -27.66 1.77
C VAL A 107 -2.05 -28.83 2.20
N ASP A 108 -2.61 -28.73 3.39
CA ASP A 108 -3.59 -29.70 3.90
C ASP A 108 -5.02 -29.36 3.44
N THR A 109 -5.96 -30.21 3.79
CA THR A 109 -7.37 -30.09 3.40
C THR A 109 -8.10 -28.90 4.02
N VAL A 110 -7.56 -28.33 5.10
CA VAL A 110 -8.16 -27.18 5.77
C VAL A 110 -7.63 -25.83 5.26
N PHE A 111 -6.55 -25.85 4.47
CA PHE A 111 -5.91 -24.66 3.91
C PHE A 111 -6.88 -23.68 3.21
N PRO A 112 -7.85 -24.12 2.38
CA PRO A 112 -8.79 -23.20 1.72
C PRO A 112 -9.67 -22.39 2.69
N LYS A 113 -9.66 -22.74 3.99
CA LYS A 113 -10.35 -21.99 5.05
C LYS A 113 -9.46 -20.90 5.67
N THR A 114 -8.15 -20.92 5.44
CA THR A 114 -7.21 -19.91 5.98
C THR A 114 -7.13 -18.65 5.13
N ASN A 115 -7.42 -18.76 3.84
CA ASN A 115 -7.39 -17.66 2.86
C ASN A 115 -8.54 -17.82 1.85
N ASN A 116 -8.53 -17.00 0.79
CA ASN A 116 -9.60 -17.01 -0.22
C ASN A 116 -9.14 -17.51 -1.60
N ILE A 117 -8.01 -18.19 -1.71
CA ILE A 117 -7.44 -18.61 -3.00
C ILE A 117 -8.41 -19.42 -3.86
N ASN A 118 -9.25 -20.22 -3.23
CA ASN A 118 -10.27 -21.03 -3.92
C ASN A 118 -11.34 -20.19 -4.64
N LYS A 119 -11.54 -18.93 -4.27
CA LYS A 119 -12.46 -18.00 -4.94
C LYS A 119 -11.85 -17.36 -6.20
N HIS A 120 -10.54 -17.46 -6.35
CA HIS A 120 -9.77 -16.90 -7.45
C HIS A 120 -9.40 -17.95 -8.52
N ILE A 121 -10.05 -19.10 -8.54
CA ILE A 121 -9.88 -20.08 -9.60
C ILE A 121 -10.57 -19.57 -10.87
N VAL A 122 -9.80 -19.36 -11.92
CA VAL A 122 -10.28 -18.83 -13.20
C VAL A 122 -10.49 -19.94 -14.25
N ARG A 123 -9.79 -21.08 -14.12
CA ARG A 123 -9.94 -22.26 -14.98
C ARG A 123 -9.76 -23.53 -14.16
N GLY A 124 -10.46 -24.59 -14.53
CA GLY A 124 -10.41 -25.89 -13.83
C GLY A 124 -11.04 -25.83 -12.43
N SER A 125 -10.45 -26.50 -11.45
CA SER A 125 -10.93 -26.58 -10.08
C SER A 125 -9.79 -26.56 -9.07
N TYR A 126 -10.09 -26.21 -7.80
CA TYR A 126 -9.12 -26.33 -6.71
C TYR A 126 -9.00 -27.80 -6.28
N ALA A 127 -8.26 -28.58 -7.05
CA ALA A 127 -8.05 -30.00 -6.81
C ALA A 127 -6.54 -30.30 -6.75
N ILE A 128 -6.01 -30.49 -5.54
CA ILE A 128 -4.58 -30.75 -5.29
C ILE A 128 -4.22 -32.23 -5.31
N GLY A 129 -5.21 -33.10 -5.52
CA GLY A 129 -5.00 -34.57 -5.56
C GLY A 129 -4.52 -35.15 -4.24
N ASP A 130 -3.88 -36.31 -4.35
CA ASP A 130 -3.29 -37.03 -3.23
C ASP A 130 -1.85 -37.52 -3.57
N LEU A 131 -1.29 -38.39 -2.75
CA LEU A 131 0.06 -38.92 -2.95
C LEU A 131 0.19 -39.75 -4.23
N GLN A 132 -0.85 -40.51 -4.59
CA GLN A 132 -0.84 -41.44 -5.76
C GLN A 132 -1.18 -40.69 -7.06
N ASN A 133 -2.06 -39.70 -6.99
CA ASN A 133 -2.48 -38.88 -8.12
C ASN A 133 -2.26 -37.39 -7.80
N PRO A 134 -1.01 -36.91 -7.81
CA PRO A 134 -0.71 -35.53 -7.40
C PRO A 134 -1.26 -34.54 -8.42
N GLY A 135 -2.20 -33.71 -7.96
CA GLY A 135 -2.73 -32.57 -8.70
C GLY A 135 -2.04 -31.29 -8.28
N ILE A 136 -1.93 -30.35 -9.21
CA ILE A 136 -1.45 -29.00 -8.91
C ILE A 136 -2.45 -27.94 -9.38
N VAL A 137 -2.52 -26.87 -8.59
CA VAL A 137 -3.23 -25.63 -8.93
C VAL A 137 -2.19 -24.56 -9.10
N MET A 138 -2.07 -23.99 -10.30
CA MET A 138 -0.99 -23.08 -10.66
C MET A 138 -1.50 -21.67 -10.92
N GLY A 139 -0.65 -20.66 -10.75
CA GLY A 139 -0.98 -19.29 -11.16
C GLY A 139 -1.05 -19.16 -12.68
N VAL A 140 -1.87 -18.24 -13.18
CA VAL A 140 -2.07 -18.01 -14.61
C VAL A 140 -0.77 -17.69 -15.35
N GLY A 141 0.16 -16.99 -14.69
CA GLY A 141 1.46 -16.69 -15.29
C GLY A 141 2.36 -17.91 -15.43
N ILE A 142 2.28 -18.86 -14.50
CA ILE A 142 3.00 -20.15 -14.60
C ILE A 142 2.39 -21.00 -15.71
N GLU A 143 1.05 -21.10 -15.80
CA GLU A 143 0.37 -21.81 -16.89
C GLU A 143 0.85 -21.33 -18.25
N ASN A 144 0.89 -20.00 -18.43
CA ASN A 144 1.39 -19.39 -19.68
C ASN A 144 2.88 -19.67 -19.91
N ALA A 145 3.71 -19.59 -18.86
CA ALA A 145 5.16 -19.78 -18.97
C ALA A 145 5.54 -21.23 -19.36
N VAL A 146 4.79 -22.22 -18.88
CA VAL A 146 5.05 -23.62 -19.23
C VAL A 146 4.18 -24.10 -20.41
N GLY A 147 3.39 -23.21 -21.02
CA GLY A 147 2.53 -23.57 -22.16
C GLY A 147 1.52 -24.65 -21.84
N ALA A 148 1.07 -24.76 -20.57
CA ALA A 148 0.07 -25.73 -20.16
C ALA A 148 -1.34 -25.20 -20.45
N ASP A 149 -2.29 -26.10 -20.68
CA ASP A 149 -3.70 -25.80 -20.84
C ASP A 149 -4.52 -26.76 -19.97
N VAL A 150 -4.91 -26.31 -18.80
CA VAL A 150 -5.64 -27.14 -17.83
C VAL A 150 -7.01 -27.57 -18.36
N THR A 151 -7.59 -26.88 -19.37
CA THR A 151 -8.92 -27.21 -19.93
C THR A 151 -8.89 -28.40 -20.86
N LYS A 152 -7.75 -28.72 -21.44
CA LYS A 152 -7.59 -29.86 -22.40
C LYS A 152 -7.39 -31.23 -21.74
N GLY A 153 -7.67 -31.31 -20.44
CA GLY A 153 -7.68 -32.60 -19.73
C GLY A 153 -6.30 -33.14 -19.37
N GLY A 154 -5.73 -32.64 -18.27
CA GLY A 154 -4.68 -33.31 -17.54
C GLY A 154 -3.35 -33.49 -18.26
N PHE A 155 -2.70 -32.41 -18.71
CA PHE A 155 -1.34 -32.54 -19.19
C PHE A 155 -0.42 -33.02 -18.07
N PRO A 156 0.39 -34.07 -18.30
CA PRO A 156 1.42 -34.49 -17.39
C PRO A 156 2.52 -33.43 -17.42
N LEU A 157 2.69 -32.73 -16.30
CA LEU A 157 3.77 -31.82 -16.04
C LEU A 157 4.82 -32.52 -15.18
N THR A 158 6.08 -32.15 -15.30
CA THR A 158 7.15 -32.70 -14.48
C THR A 158 7.66 -31.67 -13.50
N LEU A 159 7.67 -32.02 -12.23
CA LEU A 159 8.20 -31.19 -11.15
C LEU A 159 9.56 -31.72 -10.73
N TYR A 160 10.60 -30.89 -10.84
CA TYR A 160 11.97 -31.22 -10.47
C TYR A 160 12.34 -30.55 -9.16
N THR A 161 12.97 -31.31 -8.26
CA THR A 161 13.55 -30.79 -7.02
C THR A 161 15.00 -31.19 -6.88
N PRO A 162 15.86 -30.31 -6.31
CA PRO A 162 17.26 -30.65 -6.09
C PRO A 162 17.40 -31.87 -5.16
N ASN A 163 18.25 -32.82 -5.54
CA ASN A 163 18.67 -33.89 -4.67
C ASN A 163 19.70 -33.35 -3.66
N LYS A 164 19.34 -33.28 -2.39
CA LYS A 164 20.22 -32.73 -1.33
C LYS A 164 21.47 -33.56 -1.06
N GLY A 165 21.60 -34.74 -1.67
CA GLY A 165 22.77 -35.62 -1.53
C GLY A 165 23.74 -35.59 -2.71
N ALA A 166 23.38 -34.98 -3.84
CA ALA A 166 24.23 -34.85 -5.00
C ALA A 166 25.01 -33.53 -4.94
N GLY A 167 26.36 -33.59 -5.05
CA GLY A 167 27.18 -32.39 -5.18
C GLY A 167 26.78 -31.55 -6.40
N PHE A 168 27.20 -30.31 -6.44
CA PHE A 168 26.85 -29.26 -7.41
C PHE A 168 27.16 -29.59 -8.90
N GLU A 169 27.78 -30.71 -9.19
CA GLU A 169 28.29 -31.08 -10.53
C GLU A 169 27.45 -32.13 -11.27
N ALA A 170 26.33 -32.63 -10.72
CA ALA A 170 25.57 -33.67 -11.36
C ALA A 170 24.34 -33.11 -12.09
N VAL A 171 24.32 -33.22 -13.40
CA VAL A 171 23.11 -33.07 -14.25
C VAL A 171 22.03 -34.10 -13.83
N ASP A 172 22.42 -35.19 -13.15
CA ASP A 172 21.56 -36.20 -12.53
C ASP A 172 21.09 -35.89 -11.10
N GLY A 173 21.34 -34.65 -10.61
CA GLY A 173 21.06 -34.25 -9.23
C GLY A 173 19.64 -33.81 -8.92
N MET A 174 18.67 -34.06 -9.80
CA MET A 174 17.26 -33.67 -9.60
C MET A 174 16.34 -34.90 -9.58
N PHE A 175 15.44 -34.92 -8.60
CA PHE A 175 14.31 -35.87 -8.64
C PHE A 175 13.18 -35.31 -9.48
N ALA A 176 12.64 -36.16 -10.38
CA ALA A 176 11.52 -35.83 -11.26
C ALA A 176 10.23 -36.48 -10.76
N PHE A 177 9.16 -35.72 -10.66
CA PHE A 177 7.84 -36.20 -10.25
C PHE A 177 6.79 -35.71 -11.24
N ASN A 178 5.97 -36.63 -11.71
CA ASN A 178 4.85 -36.31 -12.59
C ASN A 178 3.68 -35.76 -11.78
N VAL A 179 3.14 -34.64 -12.22
CA VAL A 179 1.98 -33.98 -11.61
C VAL A 179 0.97 -33.59 -12.69
N THR A 180 -0.28 -33.46 -12.33
CA THR A 180 -1.35 -33.09 -13.27
C THR A 180 -1.87 -31.67 -12.94
N GLY A 181 -1.91 -30.78 -13.92
CA GLY A 181 -2.56 -29.48 -13.77
C GLY A 181 -4.08 -29.65 -13.64
N LYS A 182 -4.67 -29.21 -12.54
CA LYS A 182 -6.10 -29.35 -12.22
C LYS A 182 -6.84 -28.02 -12.18
N GLY A 183 -6.14 -26.94 -11.91
CA GLY A 183 -6.74 -25.61 -11.83
C GLY A 183 -5.74 -24.50 -12.01
N VAL A 184 -6.27 -23.33 -12.34
CA VAL A 184 -5.50 -22.09 -12.51
C VAL A 184 -6.13 -21.00 -11.69
N PHE A 185 -5.33 -20.33 -10.88
CA PHE A 185 -5.75 -19.17 -10.11
C PHE A 185 -5.18 -17.87 -10.67
N ALA A 186 -5.90 -16.76 -10.44
CA ALA A 186 -5.44 -15.40 -10.72
C ALA A 186 -5.78 -14.50 -9.53
N VAL A 187 -4.76 -14.01 -8.85
CA VAL A 187 -4.87 -13.06 -7.71
C VAL A 187 -4.09 -11.79 -8.02
N GLN A 188 -2.81 -11.95 -8.30
CA GLN A 188 -1.89 -10.87 -8.65
C GLN A 188 -0.65 -11.45 -9.32
N GLN A 189 -0.07 -10.72 -10.27
CA GLN A 189 1.06 -11.17 -11.07
C GLN A 189 2.23 -11.73 -10.24
N GLU A 190 2.52 -11.15 -9.06
CA GLU A 190 3.57 -11.64 -8.17
C GLU A 190 3.32 -13.07 -7.67
N PHE A 191 2.06 -13.41 -7.35
CA PHE A 191 1.69 -14.75 -6.91
C PHE A 191 1.48 -15.68 -8.10
N ASP A 192 0.84 -15.18 -9.14
CA ASP A 192 0.44 -15.93 -10.33
C ASP A 192 1.64 -16.41 -11.14
N ASN A 193 2.78 -15.69 -11.07
CA ASN A 193 4.04 -16.06 -11.72
C ASN A 193 4.95 -16.94 -10.84
N LYS A 194 4.58 -17.20 -9.58
CA LYS A 194 5.50 -17.77 -8.60
C LYS A 194 5.00 -19.02 -7.92
N TYR A 195 3.71 -19.11 -7.59
CA TYR A 195 3.18 -20.16 -6.72
C TYR A 195 2.39 -21.22 -7.46
N ILE A 196 2.59 -22.47 -7.01
CA ILE A 196 1.70 -23.59 -7.31
C ILE A 196 1.29 -24.27 -5.99
N PHE A 197 0.07 -24.75 -5.91
CA PHE A 197 -0.44 -25.50 -4.76
C PHE A 197 -0.49 -26.97 -5.09
N ALA A 198 -0.09 -27.80 -4.14
CA ALA A 198 -0.12 -29.25 -4.23
C ALA A 198 -0.50 -29.87 -2.88
N ASN A 199 -0.75 -31.16 -2.84
CA ASN A 199 -1.00 -31.89 -1.60
C ASN A 199 0.23 -31.92 -0.70
N ILE A 200 0.06 -31.70 0.60
CA ILE A 200 1.16 -31.65 1.57
C ILE A 200 1.89 -32.98 1.72
N ASP A 201 1.17 -34.11 1.62
CA ASP A 201 1.79 -35.42 1.77
C ASP A 201 2.61 -35.78 0.53
N PHE A 202 2.18 -35.33 -0.66
CA PHE A 202 2.99 -35.42 -1.88
C PHE A 202 4.30 -34.62 -1.73
N LEU A 203 4.26 -33.39 -1.21
CA LEU A 203 5.48 -32.62 -0.97
C LEU A 203 6.38 -33.23 0.11
N ARG A 204 5.82 -33.83 1.16
CA ARG A 204 6.61 -34.58 2.14
C ARG A 204 7.38 -35.72 1.49
N TYR A 205 6.70 -36.50 0.68
CA TYR A 205 7.33 -37.59 -0.08
C TYR A 205 8.44 -37.06 -1.00
N MET A 206 8.15 -36.06 -1.81
CA MET A 206 9.06 -35.44 -2.75
C MET A 206 10.32 -34.88 -2.08
N LEU A 207 10.20 -34.31 -0.87
CA LEU A 207 11.29 -33.69 -0.11
C LEU A 207 11.92 -34.60 0.95
N SER A 208 11.53 -35.88 0.99
CA SER A 208 11.94 -36.87 1.99
C SER A 208 11.81 -36.36 3.42
N MET A 209 10.66 -35.69 3.72
CA MET A 209 10.35 -35.13 5.02
C MET A 209 9.59 -36.14 5.89
N THR A 210 9.83 -36.09 7.20
CA THR A 210 9.05 -36.90 8.16
C THR A 210 7.63 -36.36 8.31
N PRO A 211 6.65 -37.17 8.78
CA PRO A 211 5.25 -36.76 8.90
C PRO A 211 5.02 -35.50 9.75
N ASN A 212 5.87 -35.28 10.74
CA ASN A 212 5.78 -34.12 11.65
C ASN A 212 6.56 -32.89 11.17
N GLN A 213 7.28 -32.99 10.06
CA GLN A 213 8.02 -31.86 9.51
C GLN A 213 7.11 -31.00 8.63
N VAL A 214 7.22 -29.69 8.83
CA VAL A 214 6.57 -28.64 8.01
C VAL A 214 7.51 -27.44 7.89
N THR A 215 7.25 -26.55 6.94
CA THR A 215 7.99 -25.28 6.83
C THR A 215 7.26 -24.14 7.52
N GLY A 216 5.97 -24.29 7.82
CA GLY A 216 5.18 -23.29 8.51
C GLY A 216 3.77 -23.75 8.84
N LEU A 217 3.09 -22.93 9.64
CA LEU A 217 1.66 -23.01 9.85
C LEU A 217 1.02 -21.73 9.35
N GLU A 218 -0.15 -21.86 8.74
CA GLU A 218 -1.00 -20.72 8.38
C GLU A 218 -2.25 -20.72 9.25
N ILE A 219 -2.54 -19.58 9.84
CA ILE A 219 -3.56 -19.46 10.89
C ILE A 219 -4.57 -18.39 10.50
N LYS A 220 -5.85 -18.76 10.54
CA LYS A 220 -6.98 -17.84 10.47
C LYS A 220 -7.37 -17.44 11.88
N ILE A 221 -7.57 -16.14 12.09
CA ILE A 221 -7.96 -15.62 13.39
C ILE A 221 -9.26 -14.82 13.34
N ASN A 222 -9.87 -14.66 14.49
CA ASN A 222 -10.96 -13.73 14.72
C ASN A 222 -10.63 -12.89 15.96
N GLY A 223 -10.38 -11.59 15.78
CA GLY A 223 -10.02 -10.68 16.86
C GLY A 223 -8.76 -9.85 16.58
N SER A 224 -8.14 -9.31 17.62
CA SER A 224 -6.96 -8.45 17.49
C SER A 224 -5.70 -9.25 17.14
N PRO A 225 -5.06 -9.01 15.98
CA PRO A 225 -3.88 -9.75 15.57
C PRO A 225 -2.73 -9.65 16.57
N GLN A 226 -2.49 -8.49 17.17
CA GLN A 226 -1.38 -8.29 18.11
C GLN A 226 -1.55 -9.10 19.40
N LYS A 227 -2.78 -9.16 19.94
CA LYS A 227 -3.07 -9.93 21.17
C LYS A 227 -2.92 -11.42 20.91
N ILE A 228 -3.50 -11.92 19.80
CA ILE A 228 -3.43 -13.34 19.45
C ILE A 228 -2.00 -13.75 19.11
N LYS A 229 -1.24 -12.90 18.37
CA LYS A 229 0.19 -13.12 18.12
C LYS A 229 0.97 -13.30 19.42
N ALA A 230 0.79 -12.40 20.39
CA ALA A 230 1.47 -12.48 21.67
C ALA A 230 1.09 -13.76 22.42
N ALA A 231 -0.18 -14.16 22.41
CA ALA A 231 -0.65 -15.40 23.03
C ALA A 231 -0.02 -16.64 22.40
N ILE A 232 -0.02 -16.71 21.03
CA ILE A 232 0.62 -17.83 20.32
C ILE A 232 2.12 -17.85 20.61
N GLN A 233 2.83 -16.71 20.49
CA GLN A 233 4.29 -16.63 20.68
C GLN A 233 4.70 -17.06 22.09
N ASN A 234 3.94 -16.67 23.12
CA ASN A 234 4.19 -17.09 24.50
C ASN A 234 3.96 -18.59 24.70
N ALA A 235 2.97 -19.16 24.02
CA ALA A 235 2.61 -20.57 24.15
C ALA A 235 3.64 -21.51 23.46
N ILE A 236 4.19 -21.12 22.30
CA ILE A 236 5.10 -21.97 21.52
C ILE A 236 6.59 -21.67 21.75
N GLY A 237 6.90 -20.60 22.49
CA GLY A 237 8.26 -20.24 22.87
C GLY A 237 9.08 -19.59 21.74
N LYS A 238 10.41 -19.49 21.97
CA LYS A 238 11.34 -18.73 21.10
C LYS A 238 11.87 -19.52 19.89
N ASN A 239 11.57 -20.81 19.81
CA ASN A 239 12.00 -21.65 18.68
C ASN A 239 11.19 -21.38 17.40
N PHE A 240 10.11 -20.64 17.53
CA PHE A 240 9.22 -20.26 16.44
C PHE A 240 9.01 -18.76 16.42
N ILE A 241 8.75 -18.23 15.24
CA ILE A 241 8.40 -16.83 15.01
C ILE A 241 6.96 -16.78 14.52
N VAL A 242 6.14 -15.97 15.18
CA VAL A 242 4.77 -15.71 14.75
C VAL A 242 4.74 -14.37 14.01
N GLU A 243 4.33 -14.40 12.76
CA GLU A 243 4.23 -13.23 11.89
C GLU A 243 2.76 -12.94 11.60
N THR A 244 2.36 -11.70 11.80
CA THR A 244 1.08 -11.19 11.29
C THR A 244 1.18 -11.02 9.75
N ARG A 245 0.05 -10.90 9.06
CA ARG A 245 0.02 -10.64 7.61
C ARG A 245 0.86 -9.42 7.21
N TYR A 246 0.86 -8.38 8.02
CA TYR A 246 1.70 -7.20 7.81
C TYR A 246 3.20 -7.55 7.88
N GLU A 247 3.60 -8.35 8.85
CA GLU A 247 5.01 -8.74 9.05
C GLU A 247 5.52 -9.70 7.99
N GLN A 248 4.67 -10.57 7.46
CA GLN A 248 4.99 -11.43 6.31
C GLN A 248 5.39 -10.63 5.08
N ASN A 249 4.87 -9.39 4.94
CA ASN A 249 5.09 -8.52 3.78
C ASN A 249 5.65 -7.15 4.19
N LYS A 250 6.44 -7.11 5.27
CA LYS A 250 6.97 -5.86 5.85
C LYS A 250 7.69 -4.98 4.82
N ASN A 251 8.47 -5.58 3.92
CA ASN A 251 9.22 -4.82 2.91
C ASN A 251 8.30 -4.11 1.94
N LEU A 252 7.24 -4.77 1.47
CA LEU A 252 6.25 -4.16 0.59
C LEU A 252 5.57 -2.96 1.26
N TYR A 253 5.06 -3.15 2.47
CA TYR A 253 4.41 -2.07 3.21
C TYR A 253 5.36 -0.91 3.53
N ALA A 254 6.63 -1.21 3.81
CA ALA A 254 7.65 -0.19 4.02
C ALA A 254 7.92 0.64 2.75
N VAL A 255 8.01 -0.01 1.58
CA VAL A 255 8.17 0.68 0.29
C VAL A 255 6.95 1.56 -0.01
N MET A 256 5.73 1.04 0.13
CA MET A 256 4.51 1.82 -0.08
C MET A 256 4.42 3.05 0.82
N GLN A 257 4.78 2.91 2.10
CA GLN A 257 4.83 4.03 3.04
C GLN A 257 5.90 5.05 2.64
N MET A 258 7.08 4.60 2.24
CA MET A 258 8.15 5.48 1.77
C MET A 258 7.73 6.26 0.51
N GLU A 259 7.13 5.60 -0.47
CA GLU A 259 6.61 6.25 -1.69
C GLU A 259 5.58 7.33 -1.35
N LYS A 260 4.62 7.03 -0.47
CA LYS A 260 3.62 8.00 -0.01
C LYS A 260 4.27 9.26 0.57
N TRP A 261 5.29 9.10 1.44
CA TRP A 261 5.98 10.22 2.06
C TRP A 261 6.85 11.01 1.08
N ILE A 262 7.51 10.35 0.12
CA ILE A 262 8.28 11.02 -0.93
C ILE A 262 7.37 11.90 -1.78
N ILE A 263 6.24 11.36 -2.24
CA ILE A 263 5.29 12.11 -3.07
C ILE A 263 4.65 13.26 -2.29
N TYR A 264 4.28 13.02 -1.03
CA TYR A 264 3.82 14.09 -0.15
C TYR A 264 4.87 15.21 -0.01
N GLY A 265 6.15 14.86 0.12
CA GLY A 265 7.25 15.81 0.17
C GLY A 265 7.38 16.64 -1.12
N ILE A 266 7.31 15.99 -2.27
CA ILE A 266 7.36 16.66 -3.59
C ILE A 266 6.19 17.64 -3.74
N LEU A 267 4.97 17.21 -3.41
CA LEU A 267 3.78 18.05 -3.52
C LEU A 267 3.80 19.21 -2.52
N SER A 268 4.35 18.99 -1.33
CA SER A 268 4.57 20.05 -0.35
C SER A 268 5.58 21.08 -0.85
N LEU A 269 6.61 20.65 -1.59
CA LEU A 269 7.55 21.56 -2.26
C LEU A 269 6.85 22.42 -3.32
N ILE A 270 5.93 21.85 -4.09
CA ILE A 270 5.12 22.61 -5.05
C ILE A 270 4.26 23.66 -4.33
N LEU A 271 3.69 23.33 -3.17
CA LEU A 271 2.96 24.30 -2.33
C LEU A 271 3.88 25.42 -1.82
N ILE A 272 5.12 25.12 -1.45
CA ILE A 272 6.10 26.14 -1.06
C ILE A 272 6.37 27.09 -2.24
N VAL A 273 6.51 26.58 -3.46
CA VAL A 273 6.65 27.42 -4.67
C VAL A 273 5.40 28.30 -4.87
N ALA A 274 4.22 27.75 -4.69
CA ALA A 274 2.96 28.52 -4.72
C ALA A 274 2.92 29.64 -3.67
N ALA A 275 3.51 29.40 -2.49
CA ALA A 275 3.57 30.38 -1.41
C ALA A 275 4.46 31.59 -1.73
N PHE A 276 5.43 31.48 -2.66
CA PHE A 276 6.18 32.65 -3.13
C PHE A 276 5.27 33.68 -3.83
N ASN A 277 4.23 33.24 -4.54
CA ASN A 277 3.23 34.13 -5.11
C ASN A 277 2.48 34.92 -4.01
N MET A 278 2.21 34.24 -2.87
CA MET A 278 1.57 34.88 -1.72
C MET A 278 2.47 35.91 -1.06
N ILE A 279 3.80 35.67 -0.98
CA ILE A 279 4.77 36.71 -0.50
C ILE A 279 4.69 37.95 -1.39
N GLY A 280 4.63 37.79 -2.71
CA GLY A 280 4.47 38.89 -3.66
C GLY A 280 3.15 39.65 -3.44
N ALA A 281 2.04 38.94 -3.33
CA ALA A 281 0.73 39.50 -3.10
C ALA A 281 0.64 40.30 -1.80
N LEU A 282 1.11 39.72 -0.71
CA LEU A 282 1.13 40.40 0.60
C LEU A 282 2.08 41.58 0.62
N THR A 283 3.24 41.51 -0.05
CA THR A 283 4.19 42.63 -0.16
C THR A 283 3.55 43.80 -0.91
N MET A 284 2.84 43.52 -2.02
CA MET A 284 2.14 44.54 -2.78
C MET A 284 0.99 45.17 -1.95
N LEU A 285 0.25 44.33 -1.20
CA LEU A 285 -0.79 44.81 -0.29
C LEU A 285 -0.21 45.74 0.80
N VAL A 286 0.95 45.40 1.37
CA VAL A 286 1.67 46.26 2.36
C VAL A 286 2.01 47.60 1.73
N LEU A 287 2.52 47.64 0.49
CA LEU A 287 2.87 48.86 -0.21
C LEU A 287 1.64 49.74 -0.46
N GLU A 288 0.51 49.19 -0.86
CA GLU A 288 -0.73 49.94 -1.06
C GLU A 288 -1.29 50.51 0.26
N LYS A 289 -1.15 49.75 1.34
CA LYS A 289 -1.70 50.07 2.65
C LYS A 289 -0.73 50.93 3.52
N GLN A 290 0.34 51.46 2.93
CA GLN A 290 1.35 52.24 3.68
C GLN A 290 0.74 53.44 4.43
N LYS A 291 -0.21 54.15 3.79
CA LYS A 291 -0.90 55.29 4.43
C LYS A 291 -1.76 54.86 5.62
N ASP A 292 -2.48 53.75 5.46
CA ASP A 292 -3.31 53.18 6.53
C ASP A 292 -2.43 52.70 7.70
N ILE A 293 -1.26 52.09 7.42
CA ILE A 293 -0.27 51.67 8.41
C ILE A 293 0.28 52.91 9.16
N ALA A 294 0.60 53.98 8.44
CA ALA A 294 1.09 55.22 9.05
C ALA A 294 0.06 55.88 10.01
N VAL A 295 -1.21 55.90 9.62
CA VAL A 295 -2.32 56.38 10.47
C VAL A 295 -2.45 55.49 11.73
N LEU A 296 -2.43 54.19 11.59
CA LEU A 296 -2.51 53.26 12.73
C LEU A 296 -1.33 53.49 13.71
N LYS A 297 -0.11 53.70 13.19
CA LYS A 297 1.07 54.00 14.03
C LYS A 297 0.95 55.35 14.72
N ALA A 298 0.44 56.39 14.03
CA ALA A 298 0.21 57.69 14.62
C ALA A 298 -0.84 57.63 15.75
N MET A 299 -1.80 56.71 15.65
CA MET A 299 -2.78 56.42 16.71
C MET A 299 -2.22 55.56 17.85
N GLY A 300 -0.93 55.22 17.84
CA GLY A 300 -0.28 54.45 18.90
C GLY A 300 -0.35 52.90 18.75
N SER A 301 -0.71 52.40 17.58
CA SER A 301 -0.74 50.94 17.35
C SER A 301 0.65 50.32 17.47
N SER A 302 0.74 49.20 18.21
CA SER A 302 1.99 48.45 18.35
C SER A 302 2.40 47.80 17.04
N THR A 303 3.72 47.60 16.85
CA THR A 303 4.27 46.85 15.72
C THR A 303 3.71 45.41 15.63
N GLY A 304 3.46 44.79 16.78
CA GLY A 304 2.88 43.44 16.86
C GLY A 304 1.43 43.37 16.34
N LEU A 305 0.62 44.44 16.54
CA LEU A 305 -0.74 44.50 16.01
C LEU A 305 -0.72 44.55 14.47
N ILE A 306 0.14 45.40 13.91
CA ILE A 306 0.31 45.52 12.45
C ILE A 306 0.76 44.17 11.84
N GLN A 307 1.74 43.54 12.49
CA GLN A 307 2.21 42.20 12.03
C GLN A 307 1.09 41.18 12.05
N LYS A 308 0.27 41.11 13.11
CA LYS A 308 -0.87 40.22 13.21
C LYS A 308 -1.89 40.43 12.09
N ILE A 309 -2.18 41.66 11.71
CA ILE A 309 -3.12 41.96 10.61
C ILE A 309 -2.65 41.29 9.32
N PHE A 310 -1.40 41.44 8.91
CA PHE A 310 -0.89 40.87 7.67
C PHE A 310 -0.69 39.39 7.73
N ILE A 311 -0.36 38.78 8.87
CA ILE A 311 -0.34 37.34 9.07
C ILE A 311 -1.76 36.75 8.92
N THR A 312 -2.75 37.41 9.54
CA THR A 312 -4.15 36.98 9.44
C THR A 312 -4.65 37.07 8.00
N GLU A 313 -4.28 38.13 7.26
CA GLU A 313 -4.61 38.25 5.83
C GLU A 313 -4.02 37.09 5.01
N GLY A 314 -2.74 36.74 5.23
CA GLY A 314 -2.08 35.61 4.61
C GLY A 314 -2.79 34.29 4.94
N LEU A 315 -3.19 34.08 6.20
CA LEU A 315 -3.93 32.91 6.63
C LEU A 315 -5.32 32.83 6.00
N VAL A 316 -6.02 33.94 5.82
CA VAL A 316 -7.32 33.99 5.14
C VAL A 316 -7.17 33.60 3.67
N LEU A 317 -6.18 34.15 2.96
CA LEU A 317 -5.90 33.79 1.58
C LEU A 317 -5.59 32.28 1.44
N ALA A 318 -4.72 31.77 2.31
CA ALA A 318 -4.39 30.35 2.32
C ALA A 318 -5.59 29.47 2.72
N GLY A 319 -6.37 29.89 3.70
CA GLY A 319 -7.57 29.19 4.15
C GLY A 319 -8.61 29.05 3.05
N VAL A 320 -8.89 30.15 2.32
CA VAL A 320 -9.79 30.14 1.17
C VAL A 320 -9.26 29.23 0.06
N GLY A 321 -7.96 29.36 -0.27
CA GLY A 321 -7.32 28.48 -1.27
C GLY A 321 -7.39 27.00 -0.88
N THR A 322 -7.05 26.69 0.37
CA THR A 322 -7.10 25.31 0.90
C THR A 322 -8.52 24.76 0.88
N PHE A 323 -9.52 25.54 1.29
CA PHE A 323 -10.92 25.12 1.27
C PHE A 323 -11.41 24.81 -0.15
N ILE A 324 -11.14 25.72 -1.09
CA ILE A 324 -11.49 25.50 -2.50
C ILE A 324 -10.74 24.28 -3.05
N GLY A 325 -9.44 24.17 -2.77
CA GLY A 325 -8.60 23.06 -3.25
C GLY A 325 -9.05 21.70 -2.71
N THR A 326 -9.29 21.61 -1.40
CA THR A 326 -9.78 20.36 -0.79
C THR A 326 -11.17 19.99 -1.30
N ALA A 327 -12.06 20.97 -1.51
CA ALA A 327 -13.39 20.74 -2.10
C ALA A 327 -13.29 20.22 -3.54
N LEU A 328 -12.44 20.83 -4.38
CA LEU A 328 -12.21 20.40 -5.76
C LEU A 328 -11.55 19.01 -5.82
N GLY A 329 -10.53 18.76 -5.00
CA GLY A 329 -9.88 17.45 -4.90
C GLY A 329 -10.86 16.37 -4.48
N THR A 330 -11.70 16.65 -3.49
CA THR A 330 -12.75 15.73 -3.03
C THR A 330 -13.77 15.49 -4.15
N LEU A 331 -14.19 16.52 -4.87
CA LEU A 331 -15.12 16.37 -5.99
C LEU A 331 -14.56 15.45 -7.07
N ILE A 332 -13.29 15.63 -7.46
CA ILE A 332 -12.60 14.77 -8.43
C ILE A 332 -12.59 13.31 -7.93
N CYS A 333 -12.21 13.09 -6.67
CA CYS A 333 -12.17 11.75 -6.08
C CYS A 333 -13.56 11.09 -6.03
N VAL A 334 -14.61 11.84 -5.68
CA VAL A 334 -15.99 11.34 -5.64
C VAL A 334 -16.50 11.03 -7.06
N LEU A 335 -16.20 11.87 -8.05
CA LEU A 335 -16.50 11.60 -9.45
C LEU A 335 -15.83 10.32 -9.94
N GLN A 336 -14.54 10.11 -9.60
CA GLN A 336 -13.81 8.89 -9.93
C GLN A 336 -14.45 7.64 -9.27
N LEU A 337 -14.83 7.73 -7.99
CA LEU A 337 -15.48 6.62 -7.27
C LEU A 337 -16.84 6.26 -7.88
N LYS A 338 -17.61 7.28 -8.30
CA LYS A 338 -18.99 7.08 -8.81
C LYS A 338 -19.00 6.67 -10.29
N PHE A 339 -18.22 7.33 -11.11
CA PHE A 339 -18.26 7.19 -12.57
C PHE A 339 -17.10 6.36 -13.14
N LYS A 340 -16.06 6.04 -12.35
CA LYS A 340 -14.91 5.25 -12.79
C LYS A 340 -14.28 5.78 -14.07
N ILE A 341 -14.13 7.10 -14.18
CA ILE A 341 -13.75 7.83 -15.40
C ILE A 341 -12.35 7.42 -15.89
N ILE A 342 -11.42 7.28 -14.94
CA ILE A 342 -10.04 6.89 -15.24
C ILE A 342 -9.94 5.37 -15.04
N THR A 343 -9.73 4.66 -16.14
CA THR A 343 -9.55 3.21 -16.15
C THR A 343 -8.08 2.86 -16.22
N LEU A 344 -7.72 1.71 -15.65
CA LEU A 344 -6.40 1.08 -15.83
C LEU A 344 -6.44 0.41 -17.20
N GLY A 345 -6.03 1.14 -18.24
CA GLY A 345 -6.04 0.64 -19.61
C GLY A 345 -5.01 -0.48 -19.81
N GLY A 346 -5.48 -1.62 -20.29
CA GLY A 346 -4.61 -2.69 -20.77
C GLY A 346 -5.05 -4.08 -20.36
N GLY A 347 -5.40 -4.86 -21.36
CA GLY A 347 -5.79 -6.24 -21.38
C GLY A 347 -5.26 -7.15 -20.27
N GLY A 348 -6.14 -7.58 -19.40
CA GLY A 348 -6.03 -8.90 -18.75
C GLY A 348 -5.11 -9.03 -17.54
N SER A 349 -4.32 -8.06 -17.16
CA SER A 349 -3.33 -8.21 -16.06
C SER A 349 -3.75 -7.61 -14.72
N PHE A 350 -4.82 -6.81 -14.66
CA PHE A 350 -5.30 -6.20 -13.43
C PHE A 350 -6.70 -6.70 -13.08
N ILE A 351 -6.91 -7.05 -11.81
CA ILE A 351 -8.19 -7.52 -11.27
C ILE A 351 -9.25 -6.40 -11.22
N ILE A 352 -8.81 -5.15 -11.34
CA ILE A 352 -9.68 -3.98 -11.37
C ILE A 352 -9.46 -3.17 -12.63
N ASP A 353 -10.57 -2.69 -13.21
CA ASP A 353 -10.60 -1.94 -14.45
C ASP A 353 -10.42 -0.43 -14.26
N TYR A 354 -10.38 0.08 -13.04
CA TYR A 354 -10.37 1.51 -12.73
C TYR A 354 -9.39 1.87 -11.61
N TYR A 355 -8.92 3.12 -11.64
CA TYR A 355 -8.05 3.65 -10.59
C TYR A 355 -8.75 3.65 -9.23
N PRO A 356 -8.18 2.96 -8.23
CA PRO A 356 -8.73 2.92 -6.87
C PRO A 356 -8.50 4.26 -6.19
N VAL A 357 -9.51 4.75 -5.47
CA VAL A 357 -9.44 5.99 -4.70
C VAL A 357 -10.06 5.74 -3.33
N LYS A 358 -9.38 6.20 -2.26
CA LYS A 358 -9.88 6.12 -0.89
C LYS A 358 -9.62 7.41 -0.15
N LEU A 359 -10.69 8.14 0.18
CA LEU A 359 -10.63 9.36 0.97
C LEU A 359 -10.41 9.02 2.45
N MET A 360 -9.40 9.62 3.09
CA MET A 360 -9.12 9.47 4.52
C MET A 360 -9.14 10.83 5.21
N ALA A 361 -9.83 10.94 6.34
CA ALA A 361 -9.92 12.19 7.12
C ALA A 361 -8.52 12.69 7.57
N THR A 362 -7.59 11.78 7.82
CA THR A 362 -6.21 12.10 8.18
C THR A 362 -5.49 12.93 7.12
N ASP A 363 -5.78 12.70 5.83
CA ASP A 363 -5.12 13.43 4.73
C ASP A 363 -5.62 14.87 4.67
N TYR A 364 -6.89 15.12 4.97
CA TYR A 364 -7.42 16.49 5.07
C TYR A 364 -6.75 17.27 6.19
N VAL A 365 -6.60 16.66 7.36
CA VAL A 365 -5.88 17.28 8.49
C VAL A 365 -4.43 17.56 8.10
N LEU A 366 -3.77 16.62 7.44
CA LEU A 366 -2.38 16.77 6.99
C LEU A 366 -2.25 17.93 5.98
N VAL A 367 -3.12 18.01 4.98
CA VAL A 367 -3.13 19.05 3.95
C VAL A 367 -3.40 20.43 4.58
N VAL A 368 -4.41 20.54 5.45
CA VAL A 368 -4.73 21.79 6.15
C VAL A 368 -3.58 22.23 7.04
N ALA A 369 -2.96 21.33 7.80
CA ALA A 369 -1.82 21.65 8.64
C ALA A 369 -0.63 22.14 7.79
N THR A 370 -0.30 21.44 6.71
CA THR A 370 0.82 21.79 5.82
C THR A 370 0.61 23.16 5.16
N THR A 371 -0.57 23.39 4.58
CA THR A 371 -0.88 24.69 3.96
C THR A 371 -0.87 25.83 4.97
N THR A 372 -1.34 25.60 6.20
CA THR A 372 -1.30 26.58 7.27
C THR A 372 0.12 26.92 7.68
N VAL A 373 0.99 25.93 7.86
CA VAL A 373 2.41 26.14 8.20
C VAL A 373 3.12 26.91 7.10
N ILE A 374 2.96 26.51 5.85
CA ILE A 374 3.55 27.19 4.69
C ILE A 374 3.05 28.64 4.58
N ALA A 375 1.75 28.86 4.78
CA ALA A 375 1.16 30.18 4.76
C ALA A 375 1.70 31.10 5.87
N LEU A 376 1.85 30.58 7.09
CA LEU A 376 2.46 31.33 8.20
C LEU A 376 3.89 31.74 7.88
N MET A 377 4.69 30.82 7.33
CA MET A 377 6.07 31.11 6.94
C MET A 377 6.13 32.17 5.83
N ALA A 378 5.30 32.09 4.82
CA ALA A 378 5.23 33.01 3.71
C ALA A 378 4.70 34.38 4.12
N ALA A 379 3.68 34.46 4.98
CA ALA A 379 3.11 35.72 5.46
C ALA A 379 4.03 36.45 6.43
N TRP A 380 4.90 35.74 7.14
CA TRP A 380 5.77 36.35 8.16
C TRP A 380 6.74 37.40 7.61
N ILE A 381 7.32 37.16 6.42
CA ILE A 381 8.29 38.07 5.79
C ILE A 381 7.65 39.42 5.45
N PRO A 382 6.53 39.51 4.68
CA PRO A 382 5.89 40.78 4.39
C PRO A 382 5.28 41.44 5.64
N ALA A 383 4.73 40.68 6.57
CA ALA A 383 4.17 41.16 7.81
C ALA A 383 5.23 41.85 8.70
N LYS A 384 6.44 41.26 8.79
CA LYS A 384 7.56 41.86 9.50
C LYS A 384 8.00 43.19 8.84
N LYS A 385 8.10 43.23 7.50
CA LYS A 385 8.43 44.44 6.76
C LYS A 385 7.37 45.53 6.99
N ALA A 386 6.07 45.22 6.96
CA ALA A 386 4.98 46.13 7.24
C ALA A 386 5.09 46.76 8.63
N SER A 387 5.43 45.97 9.64
CA SER A 387 5.54 46.43 11.03
C SER A 387 6.75 47.34 11.28
N GLN A 388 7.80 47.20 10.47
CA GLN A 388 9.06 47.97 10.61
C GLN A 388 9.10 49.29 9.78
N GLN A 389 8.10 49.54 8.93
CA GLN A 389 8.08 50.79 8.15
C GLN A 389 8.13 52.01 9.07
N LEU A 390 9.14 52.85 8.85
CA LEU A 390 9.30 54.12 9.54
C LEU A 390 8.23 55.15 9.09
N LEU A 391 7.78 56.01 9.99
CA LEU A 391 6.92 57.17 9.69
C LEU A 391 7.70 58.12 8.75
N SER A 392 7.80 57.84 7.48
CA SER A 392 8.24 58.85 6.52
C SER A 392 7.00 59.54 5.97
N LEU A 393 6.64 60.63 6.62
CA LEU A 393 5.78 61.66 6.07
C LEU A 393 6.57 62.39 4.96
N LYS A 394 6.68 61.77 3.77
CA LYS A 394 6.97 62.53 2.57
C LYS A 394 5.66 63.15 2.11
N SER A 395 5.60 64.47 2.34
CA SER A 395 4.63 65.39 1.74
C SER A 395 4.59 65.28 0.23
#